data_a6b322e748e31492d272073e73e3a63b
#
_entry.id   a6b322e748e31492d272073e73e3a63b
#
_cell.length_a   1.000
_cell.length_b   1.000
_cell.length_c   1.000
_cell.angle_alpha   90.00
_cell.angle_beta   90.00
_cell.angle_gamma   90.00
#
_symmetry.space_group_name_H-M   'P 1'
#
loop_
_entity.id
_entity.type
_entity.pdbx_description
1 polymer ?
#
loop_
_entity_poly.entity_id
_entity_poly.type
_entity_poly.pdbx_seq_one_letter_code
_entity_poly.pdbx_strand_id
1 'polypeptide(L)'
;MKLLKTTLILLLIVVVVLYGATVISQRLSGKDVRPDISCPEEILEVSVYDPEIVLMKDVTASDKQDGDLTDRVQILSISKLVTNNTAKVTYLVFDNDGNMDTLVRQVRYTDYSRPVFSIKRPLIYSENEAITLLDRLQVKDVIDGDITSAVRVSALSGTSDAEIYTVSLQVTNSMGDTARLTVPVVLQDHTAFRPDIRLTTYLTYIHIGDTFHAQSYLTSLSTAEGPVDTSKVQITSTVDTSTAGTYYVYYRYPYNGAMGLAVLTVVVQ
;
A
#
# COMPACT_ATOMS: atom_id res chain seq x y z
N MET A 1 36.67 1.13 73.23
CA MET A 1 35.31 1.02 72.59
C MET A 1 34.66 2.36 72.26
N LYS A 2 34.71 3.38 73.11
CA LYS A 2 34.12 4.72 72.82
C LYS A 2 34.80 5.45 71.63
N LEU A 3 36.12 5.41 71.54
CA LEU A 3 36.89 6.07 70.45
C LEU A 3 36.57 5.47 69.07
N LEU A 4 36.44 4.14 68.98
CA LEU A 4 36.11 3.44 67.74
C LEU A 4 34.65 3.76 67.25
N LYS A 5 33.73 3.92 68.17
CA LYS A 5 32.36 4.34 67.83
C LYS A 5 32.30 5.76 67.33
N THR A 6 33.03 6.69 67.90
CA THR A 6 33.10 8.09 67.45
C THR A 6 33.77 8.25 66.10
N THR A 7 34.84 7.50 65.81
CA THR A 7 35.47 7.50 64.48
C THR A 7 34.57 6.92 63.42
N LEU A 8 33.81 5.86 63.74
CA LEU A 8 32.84 5.26 62.80
C LEU A 8 31.68 6.21 62.46
N ILE A 9 31.19 6.93 63.45
CA ILE A 9 30.13 7.94 63.28
C ILE A 9 30.62 9.12 62.43
N LEU A 10 31.83 9.60 62.69
CA LEU A 10 32.44 10.66 61.88
C LEU A 10 32.63 10.24 60.42
N LEU A 11 33.09 9.01 60.18
CA LEU A 11 33.26 8.47 58.82
C LEU A 11 31.89 8.37 58.12
N LEU A 12 30.85 7.91 58.83
CA LEU A 12 29.50 7.85 58.26
C LEU A 12 28.99 9.25 57.87
N ILE A 13 29.17 10.25 58.73
CA ILE A 13 28.77 11.64 58.43
C ILE A 13 29.51 12.17 57.17
N VAL A 14 30.81 11.92 57.07
CA VAL A 14 31.58 12.33 55.89
C VAL A 14 31.09 11.68 54.62
N VAL A 15 30.75 10.38 54.64
CA VAL A 15 30.20 9.65 53.49
C VAL A 15 28.83 10.21 53.13
N VAL A 16 27.97 10.47 54.09
CA VAL A 16 26.63 11.06 53.87
C VAL A 16 26.73 12.47 53.26
N VAL A 17 27.64 13.30 53.76
CA VAL A 17 27.87 14.65 53.25
C VAL A 17 28.41 14.60 51.82
N LEU A 18 29.41 13.73 51.54
CA LEU A 18 29.95 13.55 50.19
C LEU A 18 28.88 13.03 49.20
N TYR A 19 28.09 12.05 49.64
CA TYR A 19 26.98 11.53 48.83
C TYR A 19 25.92 12.61 48.61
N GLY A 20 25.51 13.35 49.66
CA GLY A 20 24.61 14.49 49.52
C GLY A 20 25.15 15.58 48.56
N ALA A 21 26.44 15.90 48.67
CA ALA A 21 27.08 16.86 47.79
C ALA A 21 27.10 16.40 46.34
N THR A 22 27.34 15.09 46.06
CA THR A 22 27.27 14.54 44.72
C THR A 22 25.87 14.57 44.14
N VAL A 23 24.84 14.19 44.92
CA VAL A 23 23.42 14.24 44.50
C VAL A 23 22.99 15.68 44.25
N ILE A 24 23.38 16.63 45.12
CA ILE A 24 23.04 18.04 44.91
C ILE A 24 23.79 18.61 43.71
N SER A 25 25.07 18.27 43.51
CA SER A 25 25.85 18.68 42.33
C SER A 25 25.23 18.15 41.05
N GLN A 26 24.77 16.92 41.02
CA GLN A 26 24.08 16.34 39.87
C GLN A 26 22.76 17.05 39.56
N ARG A 27 21.98 17.41 40.58
CA ARG A 27 20.74 18.20 40.40
C ARG A 27 20.98 19.64 39.97
N LEU A 28 22.06 20.27 40.48
CA LEU A 28 22.44 21.66 40.14
C LEU A 28 23.17 21.75 38.78
N SER A 29 23.73 20.67 38.28
CA SER A 29 24.46 20.61 37.01
C SER A 29 23.52 20.56 35.78
N GLY A 30 22.22 20.69 35.97
CA GLY A 30 21.27 20.77 34.84
C GLY A 30 21.13 19.47 34.03
N LYS A 31 21.47 18.31 34.62
CA LYS A 31 21.30 17.00 33.96
C LYS A 31 19.86 16.61 33.60
N ASP A 32 18.88 17.44 34.00
CA ASP A 32 17.47 17.28 33.67
C ASP A 32 17.03 18.18 32.47
N VAL A 33 17.97 18.85 31.79
CA VAL A 33 17.65 19.61 30.58
C VAL A 33 17.52 18.62 29.44
N ARG A 34 16.35 18.57 28.83
CA ARG A 34 16.09 17.72 27.67
C ARG A 34 16.57 18.40 26.40
N PRO A 35 17.02 17.65 25.43
CA PRO A 35 17.26 18.20 24.10
C PRO A 35 15.95 18.77 23.52
N ASP A 36 16.07 19.72 22.60
CA ASP A 36 14.98 20.32 21.86
C ASP A 36 15.15 20.00 20.39
N ILE A 37 14.10 19.37 19.80
CA ILE A 37 14.06 19.02 18.39
C ILE A 37 12.99 19.84 17.69
N SER A 38 13.33 20.44 16.56
CA SER A 38 12.44 21.34 15.83
C SER A 38 12.55 21.22 14.31
N CYS A 39 11.51 21.64 13.60
CA CYS A 39 11.54 21.88 12.17
C CYS A 39 10.67 23.08 11.83
N PRO A 40 11.04 23.91 10.83
CA PRO A 40 10.32 25.13 10.49
C PRO A 40 8.99 24.86 9.77
N GLU A 41 8.87 23.73 9.07
CA GLU A 41 7.69 23.38 8.27
C GLU A 41 6.95 22.19 8.89
N GLU A 42 5.64 22.36 9.12
CA GLU A 42 4.78 21.30 9.64
C GLU A 42 4.53 20.19 8.61
N ILE A 43 4.51 20.53 7.31
CA ILE A 43 4.25 19.61 6.20
C ILE A 43 5.44 19.62 5.25
N LEU A 44 6.07 18.47 5.06
CA LEU A 44 7.09 18.26 4.05
C LEU A 44 6.47 17.58 2.83
N GLU A 45 6.65 18.14 1.65
CA GLU A 45 6.27 17.51 0.39
C GLU A 45 7.46 16.73 -0.19
N VAL A 46 7.21 15.45 -0.52
CA VAL A 46 8.23 14.52 -1.03
C VAL A 46 7.64 13.64 -2.14
N SER A 47 8.52 13.10 -2.98
CA SER A 47 8.19 12.01 -3.89
C SER A 47 8.26 10.66 -3.17
N VAL A 48 7.45 9.68 -3.59
CA VAL A 48 7.61 8.29 -3.12
C VAL A 48 8.96 7.67 -3.53
N TYR A 49 9.64 8.27 -4.50
CA TYR A 49 10.96 7.84 -4.99
C TYR A 49 12.12 8.54 -4.29
N ASP A 50 11.85 9.53 -3.43
CA ASP A 50 12.90 10.21 -2.70
C ASP A 50 13.52 9.26 -1.66
N PRO A 51 14.85 9.32 -1.48
CA PRO A 51 15.49 8.54 -0.43
C PRO A 51 15.08 9.05 0.96
N GLU A 52 15.06 8.14 1.94
CA GLU A 52 14.59 8.42 3.32
C GLU A 52 15.29 9.64 3.96
N ILE A 53 16.53 9.92 3.57
CA ILE A 53 17.29 11.09 4.08
C ILE A 53 16.58 12.42 3.79
N VAL A 54 15.74 12.51 2.75
CA VAL A 54 14.95 13.72 2.44
C VAL A 54 13.97 14.04 3.56
N LEU A 55 13.50 13.03 4.29
CA LEU A 55 12.60 13.23 5.43
C LEU A 55 13.28 14.01 6.57
N MET A 56 14.62 13.99 6.64
CA MET A 56 15.41 14.75 7.63
C MET A 56 15.61 16.23 7.27
N LYS A 57 15.12 16.66 6.10
CA LYS A 57 15.29 18.03 5.63
C LYS A 57 14.79 19.04 6.67
N ASP A 58 15.63 20.01 7.01
CA ASP A 58 15.36 21.13 7.92
C ASP A 58 14.96 20.70 9.36
N VAL A 59 15.19 19.45 9.74
CA VAL A 59 15.07 19.00 11.13
C VAL A 59 16.37 19.33 11.84
N THR A 60 16.28 20.03 12.97
CA THR A 60 17.42 20.40 13.81
C THR A 60 17.19 19.99 15.24
N ALA A 61 18.23 19.70 15.96
CA ALA A 61 18.17 19.41 17.37
C ALA A 61 19.32 20.07 18.13
N SER A 62 19.07 20.56 19.33
CA SER A 62 20.08 21.17 20.19
C SER A 62 19.80 20.86 21.66
N ASP A 63 20.87 20.83 22.43
CA ASP A 63 20.83 20.78 23.88
C ASP A 63 21.68 21.88 24.49
N LYS A 64 21.28 22.36 25.66
CA LYS A 64 21.96 23.45 26.32
C LYS A 64 23.37 23.06 26.81
N GLN A 65 23.61 21.78 27.12
CA GLN A 65 24.90 21.27 27.61
C GLN A 65 25.74 20.67 26.50
N ASP A 66 25.06 19.93 25.58
CA ASP A 66 25.71 19.16 24.53
C ASP A 66 25.86 19.91 23.20
N GLY A 67 25.16 21.06 23.08
CA GLY A 67 25.20 21.87 21.87
C GLY A 67 24.34 21.32 20.75
N ASP A 68 24.84 21.31 19.53
CA ASP A 68 24.15 20.82 18.34
C ASP A 68 24.08 19.29 18.34
N LEU A 69 22.88 18.76 18.28
CA LEU A 69 22.57 17.32 18.21
C LEU A 69 21.90 16.91 16.89
N THR A 70 21.90 17.78 15.90
CA THR A 70 21.20 17.56 14.61
C THR A 70 21.60 16.24 13.94
N ASP A 71 22.90 15.91 13.96
CA ASP A 71 23.41 14.66 13.39
C ASP A 71 23.00 13.39 14.17
N ARG A 72 22.43 13.55 15.37
CA ARG A 72 21.95 12.44 16.20
C ARG A 72 20.45 12.19 16.07
N VAL A 73 19.73 13.03 15.33
CA VAL A 73 18.32 12.84 15.09
C VAL A 73 18.10 11.57 14.27
N GLN A 74 17.15 10.78 14.67
CA GLN A 74 16.77 9.53 14.00
C GLN A 74 15.28 9.52 13.71
N ILE A 75 14.88 8.85 12.62
CA ILE A 75 13.48 8.54 12.35
C ILE A 75 13.09 7.35 13.23
N LEU A 76 12.19 7.59 14.17
CA LEU A 76 11.66 6.54 15.05
C LEU A 76 10.59 5.71 14.35
N SER A 77 9.71 6.35 13.59
CA SER A 77 8.63 5.68 12.87
C SER A 77 8.02 6.56 11.79
N ILE A 78 7.48 5.89 10.76
CA ILE A 78 6.62 6.47 9.75
C ILE A 78 5.25 5.81 9.87
N SER A 79 4.19 6.61 10.03
CA SER A 79 2.82 6.10 10.16
C SER A 79 2.30 5.59 8.80
N LYS A 80 1.20 4.85 8.84
CA LYS A 80 0.38 4.60 7.65
C LYS A 80 -0.17 5.91 7.08
N LEU A 81 -0.53 5.89 5.79
CA LEU A 81 -1.21 7.03 5.16
C LEU A 81 -2.53 7.33 5.88
N VAL A 82 -2.76 8.61 6.07
CA VAL A 82 -4.04 9.14 6.56
C VAL A 82 -4.80 9.78 5.39
N THR A 83 -5.18 11.02 5.45
CA THR A 83 -5.88 11.72 4.35
C THR A 83 -4.88 12.39 3.40
N ASN A 84 -5.26 12.55 2.14
CA ASN A 84 -4.48 13.32 1.13
C ASN A 84 -3.02 12.86 0.99
N ASN A 85 -2.80 11.55 0.93
CA ASN A 85 -1.46 10.94 0.75
C ASN A 85 -0.45 11.40 1.81
N THR A 86 -0.90 11.68 3.03
CA THR A 86 -0.07 12.20 4.12
C THR A 86 0.23 11.10 5.13
N ALA A 87 1.49 10.98 5.54
CA ALA A 87 1.95 10.18 6.67
C ALA A 87 2.49 11.09 7.77
N LYS A 88 2.66 10.54 8.99
CA LYS A 88 3.34 11.21 10.10
C LYS A 88 4.69 10.54 10.30
N VAL A 89 5.75 11.34 10.29
CA VAL A 89 7.10 10.92 10.65
C VAL A 89 7.37 11.38 12.07
N THR A 90 7.79 10.46 12.92
CA THR A 90 8.22 10.74 14.29
C THR A 90 9.74 10.69 14.34
N TYR A 91 10.35 11.77 14.76
CA TYR A 91 11.79 11.90 15.00
C TYR A 91 12.09 11.75 16.46
N LEU A 92 13.31 11.36 16.78
CA LEU A 92 13.81 11.15 18.12
C LEU A 92 15.27 11.64 18.20
N VAL A 93 15.63 12.29 19.31
CA VAL A 93 17.01 12.65 19.64
C VAL A 93 17.29 12.32 21.10
N PHE A 94 18.52 11.91 21.39
CA PHE A 94 19.04 11.72 22.75
C PHE A 94 20.22 12.65 22.99
N ASP A 95 20.27 13.19 24.23
CA ASP A 95 21.46 13.86 24.74
C ASP A 95 22.50 12.86 25.32
N ASN A 96 23.64 13.36 25.83
CA ASN A 96 24.65 12.50 26.42
C ASN A 96 24.28 11.95 27.81
N ASP A 97 23.30 12.57 28.46
CA ASP A 97 22.76 12.13 29.78
C ASP A 97 21.62 11.12 29.63
N GLY A 98 21.18 10.83 28.40
CA GLY A 98 20.12 9.86 28.08
C GLY A 98 18.70 10.44 28.15
N ASN A 99 18.55 11.77 28.24
CA ASN A 99 17.26 12.40 28.07
C ASN A 99 16.91 12.42 26.60
N MET A 100 15.60 12.42 26.29
CA MET A 100 15.12 12.36 24.91
C MET A 100 14.04 13.42 24.64
N ASP A 101 13.98 13.80 23.38
CA ASP A 101 12.84 14.56 22.83
C ASP A 101 12.39 13.97 21.50
N THR A 102 11.14 14.23 21.15
CA THR A 102 10.49 13.71 19.94
C THR A 102 9.74 14.81 19.22
N LEU A 103 9.80 14.77 17.89
CA LEU A 103 9.05 15.67 17.01
C LEU A 103 8.20 14.84 16.06
N VAL A 104 6.97 15.27 15.82
CA VAL A 104 6.10 14.68 14.79
C VAL A 104 5.86 15.69 13.68
N ARG A 105 6.23 15.31 12.45
CA ARG A 105 6.04 16.11 11.23
C ARG A 105 5.11 15.37 10.27
N GLN A 106 4.28 16.10 9.54
CA GLN A 106 3.50 15.55 8.45
C GLN A 106 4.34 15.50 7.17
N VAL A 107 4.23 14.40 6.43
CA VAL A 107 4.88 14.22 5.13
C VAL A 107 3.81 13.90 4.10
N ARG A 108 3.72 14.70 3.03
CA ARG A 108 2.79 14.50 1.92
C ARG A 108 3.53 13.95 0.71
N TYR A 109 3.09 12.80 0.23
CA TYR A 109 3.61 12.22 -1.01
C TYR A 109 2.87 12.82 -2.20
N THR A 110 3.61 13.53 -3.08
CA THR A 110 3.02 14.31 -4.20
C THR A 110 2.61 13.43 -5.38
N ASP A 111 3.27 12.29 -5.55
CA ASP A 111 3.11 11.37 -6.69
C ASP A 111 2.64 9.97 -6.25
N TYR A 112 2.09 9.85 -5.07
CA TYR A 112 1.53 8.59 -4.59
C TYR A 112 0.28 8.20 -5.39
N SER A 113 0.22 6.94 -5.78
CA SER A 113 -0.97 6.30 -6.33
C SER A 113 -1.29 5.01 -5.59
N ARG A 114 -2.57 4.67 -5.52
CA ARG A 114 -3.05 3.43 -4.90
C ARG A 114 -2.57 2.21 -5.67
N PRO A 115 -2.53 1.01 -5.03
CA PRO A 115 -2.27 -0.23 -5.73
C PRO A 115 -3.20 -0.43 -6.93
N VAL A 116 -2.63 -0.79 -8.08
CA VAL A 116 -3.36 -0.96 -9.35
C VAL A 116 -3.32 -2.41 -9.78
N PHE A 117 -4.51 -2.97 -10.01
CA PHE A 117 -4.67 -4.30 -10.59
C PHE A 117 -4.47 -4.28 -12.11
N SER A 118 -3.94 -5.35 -12.66
CA SER A 118 -3.97 -5.67 -14.07
C SER A 118 -4.28 -7.14 -14.30
N ILE A 119 -5.02 -7.47 -15.36
CA ILE A 119 -5.37 -8.84 -15.72
C ILE A 119 -4.67 -9.17 -17.04
N LYS A 120 -3.69 -10.07 -16.98
CA LYS A 120 -2.82 -10.42 -18.10
C LYS A 120 -3.42 -11.46 -19.04
N ARG A 121 -4.28 -12.33 -18.50
CA ARG A 121 -4.92 -13.42 -19.23
C ARG A 121 -6.38 -13.52 -18.82
N PRO A 122 -7.27 -14.04 -19.70
CA PRO A 122 -8.69 -14.17 -19.36
C PRO A 122 -8.87 -15.05 -18.11
N LEU A 123 -9.79 -14.66 -17.24
CA LEU A 123 -10.13 -15.42 -16.03
C LEU A 123 -11.16 -16.52 -16.38
N ILE A 124 -10.79 -17.39 -17.30
CA ILE A 124 -11.59 -18.51 -17.78
C ILE A 124 -10.90 -19.81 -17.35
N TYR A 125 -11.60 -20.66 -16.63
CA TYR A 125 -11.09 -21.91 -16.06
C TYR A 125 -12.00 -23.06 -16.44
N SER A 126 -11.43 -24.28 -16.45
CA SER A 126 -12.22 -25.49 -16.50
C SER A 126 -12.90 -25.75 -15.17
N GLU A 127 -14.11 -26.30 -15.18
CA GLU A 127 -14.80 -26.74 -13.96
C GLU A 127 -13.99 -27.74 -13.12
N ASN A 128 -13.07 -28.46 -13.76
CA ASN A 128 -12.22 -29.47 -13.12
C ASN A 128 -10.81 -28.97 -12.80
N GLU A 129 -10.49 -27.69 -13.07
CA GLU A 129 -9.19 -27.11 -12.78
C GLU A 129 -9.21 -26.27 -11.49
N ALA A 130 -8.06 -26.23 -10.81
CA ALA A 130 -7.89 -25.31 -9.70
C ALA A 130 -7.92 -23.85 -10.21
N ILE A 131 -8.72 -23.01 -9.58
CA ILE A 131 -8.78 -21.57 -9.90
C ILE A 131 -7.54 -20.89 -9.35
N THR A 132 -6.55 -20.59 -10.21
CA THR A 132 -5.30 -19.91 -9.87
C THR A 132 -5.34 -18.45 -10.33
N LEU A 133 -6.12 -17.61 -9.62
CA LEU A 133 -6.33 -16.21 -10.00
C LEU A 133 -5.02 -15.42 -10.06
N LEU A 134 -4.12 -15.63 -9.09
CA LEU A 134 -2.87 -14.87 -8.96
C LEU A 134 -1.91 -15.08 -10.15
N ASP A 135 -2.02 -16.19 -10.87
CA ASP A 135 -1.21 -16.45 -12.06
C ASP A 135 -1.64 -15.63 -13.28
N ARG A 136 -2.87 -15.09 -13.26
CA ARG A 136 -3.48 -14.38 -14.38
C ARG A 136 -3.65 -12.88 -14.15
N LEU A 137 -3.41 -12.42 -12.93
CA LEU A 137 -3.44 -11.01 -12.56
C LEU A 137 -2.09 -10.53 -12.01
N GLN A 138 -1.93 -9.24 -11.91
CA GLN A 138 -0.81 -8.58 -11.23
C GLN A 138 -1.32 -7.36 -10.50
N VAL A 139 -0.73 -7.07 -9.33
CA VAL A 139 -0.95 -5.81 -8.60
C VAL A 139 0.37 -5.11 -8.41
N LYS A 140 0.42 -3.86 -8.87
CA LYS A 140 1.56 -2.97 -8.68
C LYS A 140 1.19 -1.85 -7.72
N ASP A 141 2.09 -1.60 -6.79
CA ASP A 141 2.07 -0.46 -5.88
C ASP A 141 3.30 0.40 -6.11
N VAL A 142 3.16 1.72 -5.97
CA VAL A 142 4.25 2.66 -6.22
C VAL A 142 5.35 2.58 -5.15
N ILE A 143 4.99 2.17 -3.93
CA ILE A 143 5.93 2.05 -2.80
C ILE A 143 6.48 0.62 -2.71
N ASP A 144 5.59 -0.38 -2.70
CA ASP A 144 5.95 -1.78 -2.40
C ASP A 144 6.28 -2.59 -3.67
N GLY A 145 6.12 -2.01 -4.87
CA GLY A 145 6.37 -2.69 -6.13
C GLY A 145 5.30 -3.73 -6.46
N ASP A 146 5.68 -4.99 -6.72
CA ASP A 146 4.74 -6.07 -7.02
C ASP A 146 4.22 -6.70 -5.73
N ILE A 147 2.95 -6.44 -5.41
CA ILE A 147 2.26 -6.97 -4.22
C ILE A 147 1.19 -8.01 -4.59
N THR A 148 1.30 -8.65 -5.73
CA THR A 148 0.34 -9.65 -6.20
C THR A 148 0.11 -10.78 -5.19
N SER A 149 1.16 -11.23 -4.51
CA SER A 149 1.08 -12.29 -3.48
C SER A 149 0.29 -11.89 -2.23
N ALA A 150 0.09 -10.59 -1.98
CA ALA A 150 -0.69 -10.07 -0.86
C ALA A 150 -2.19 -9.98 -1.16
N VAL A 151 -2.62 -10.28 -2.40
CA VAL A 151 -4.03 -10.25 -2.78
C VAL A 151 -4.82 -11.31 -2.01
N ARG A 152 -5.91 -10.85 -1.41
CA ARG A 152 -6.89 -11.72 -0.74
C ARG A 152 -8.13 -11.85 -1.61
N VAL A 153 -8.57 -13.08 -1.78
CA VAL A 153 -9.83 -13.42 -2.47
C VAL A 153 -10.90 -13.59 -1.39
N SER A 154 -11.97 -12.81 -1.46
CA SER A 154 -12.92 -12.74 -0.34
C SER A 154 -14.27 -13.38 -0.58
N ALA A 155 -14.79 -13.40 -1.80
CA ALA A 155 -16.10 -13.98 -2.10
C ALA A 155 -16.18 -14.48 -3.53
N LEU A 156 -16.86 -15.59 -3.72
CA LEU A 156 -17.32 -16.09 -5.00
C LEU A 156 -18.86 -16.04 -4.99
N SER A 157 -19.44 -15.28 -5.89
CA SER A 157 -20.90 -15.16 -6.03
C SER A 157 -21.31 -15.53 -7.45
N GLY A 158 -22.30 -16.41 -7.60
CA GLY A 158 -22.89 -16.72 -8.90
C GLY A 158 -23.59 -15.49 -9.49
N THR A 159 -23.63 -15.42 -10.81
CA THR A 159 -24.43 -14.45 -11.56
C THR A 159 -25.68 -15.12 -12.13
N SER A 160 -26.50 -14.36 -12.87
CA SER A 160 -27.62 -14.93 -13.62
C SER A 160 -27.21 -15.81 -14.81
N ASP A 161 -25.94 -15.72 -15.23
CA ASP A 161 -25.33 -16.57 -16.24
C ASP A 161 -24.61 -17.74 -15.53
N ALA A 162 -25.01 -18.98 -15.83
CA ALA A 162 -24.58 -20.18 -15.09
C ALA A 162 -23.06 -20.45 -15.12
N GLU A 163 -22.35 -19.92 -16.12
CA GLU A 163 -20.89 -20.08 -16.26
C GLU A 163 -20.09 -18.93 -15.64
N ILE A 164 -20.74 -17.83 -15.22
CA ILE A 164 -20.06 -16.62 -14.76
C ILE A 164 -20.23 -16.42 -13.26
N TYR A 165 -19.13 -16.27 -12.57
CA TYR A 165 -19.06 -15.97 -11.15
C TYR A 165 -18.34 -14.65 -10.95
N THR A 166 -18.67 -13.90 -9.90
CA THR A 166 -17.92 -12.71 -9.51
C THR A 166 -17.04 -13.01 -8.30
N VAL A 167 -15.82 -12.53 -8.34
CA VAL A 167 -14.83 -12.68 -7.28
C VAL A 167 -14.39 -11.31 -6.81
N SER A 168 -14.43 -11.07 -5.51
CA SER A 168 -13.93 -9.84 -4.90
C SER A 168 -12.49 -10.03 -4.46
N LEU A 169 -11.62 -9.14 -4.95
CA LEU A 169 -10.20 -9.08 -4.67
C LEU A 169 -9.90 -7.86 -3.80
N GLN A 170 -9.00 -8.04 -2.85
CA GLN A 170 -8.52 -6.96 -1.99
C GLN A 170 -7.03 -7.08 -1.78
N VAL A 171 -6.31 -5.96 -1.82
CA VAL A 171 -4.90 -5.87 -1.46
C VAL A 171 -4.68 -4.63 -0.61
N THR A 172 -3.76 -4.72 0.34
CA THR A 172 -3.37 -3.58 1.19
C THR A 172 -1.85 -3.47 1.14
N ASN A 173 -1.35 -2.27 0.83
CA ASN A 173 0.08 -1.99 0.81
C ASN A 173 0.65 -1.76 2.23
N SER A 174 1.97 -1.60 2.36
CA SER A 174 2.66 -1.35 3.63
C SER A 174 2.18 -0.07 4.31
N MET A 175 1.79 0.93 3.54
CA MET A 175 1.26 2.21 4.03
C MET A 175 -0.22 2.14 4.44
N GLY A 176 -0.84 0.95 4.38
CA GLY A 176 -2.21 0.71 4.83
C GLY A 176 -3.30 1.11 3.85
N ASP A 177 -2.95 1.57 2.65
CA ASP A 177 -3.94 1.85 1.62
C ASP A 177 -4.43 0.56 0.96
N THR A 178 -5.74 0.49 0.73
CA THR A 178 -6.40 -0.73 0.29
C THR A 178 -7.09 -0.51 -1.05
N ALA A 179 -6.70 -1.30 -2.05
CA ALA A 179 -7.40 -1.40 -3.32
C ALA A 179 -8.33 -2.62 -3.33
N ARG A 180 -9.51 -2.44 -3.93
CA ARG A 180 -10.53 -3.49 -4.13
C ARG A 180 -10.94 -3.55 -5.59
N LEU A 181 -11.20 -4.76 -6.06
CA LEU A 181 -11.66 -5.01 -7.42
C LEU A 181 -12.59 -6.21 -7.41
N THR A 182 -13.72 -6.13 -8.10
CA THR A 182 -14.59 -7.28 -8.37
C THR A 182 -14.43 -7.66 -9.83
N VAL A 183 -14.12 -8.93 -10.10
CA VAL A 183 -13.87 -9.45 -11.44
C VAL A 183 -14.74 -10.65 -11.74
N PRO A 184 -15.20 -10.82 -13.00
CA PRO A 184 -15.87 -12.02 -13.44
C PRO A 184 -14.85 -13.14 -13.66
N VAL A 185 -15.19 -14.32 -13.16
CA VAL A 185 -14.49 -15.58 -13.40
C VAL A 185 -15.45 -16.50 -14.15
N VAL A 186 -14.99 -17.05 -15.24
CA VAL A 186 -15.79 -17.94 -16.06
C VAL A 186 -15.34 -19.38 -15.81
N LEU A 187 -16.28 -20.26 -15.46
CA LEU A 187 -16.07 -21.70 -15.35
C LEU A 187 -16.74 -22.39 -16.53
N GLN A 188 -15.93 -23.07 -17.34
CA GLN A 188 -16.42 -23.71 -18.57
C GLN A 188 -16.18 -25.21 -18.52
N ASP A 189 -17.17 -25.95 -19.01
CA ASP A 189 -16.95 -27.36 -19.38
C ASP A 189 -16.08 -27.43 -20.63
N HIS A 190 -15.03 -28.25 -20.60
CA HIS A 190 -14.11 -28.48 -21.72
C HIS A 190 -14.47 -29.68 -22.59
N THR A 191 -15.68 -30.17 -22.52
CA THR A 191 -16.14 -31.30 -23.36
C THR A 191 -16.28 -30.94 -24.85
N ALA A 192 -16.37 -29.64 -25.17
CA ALA A 192 -16.49 -29.15 -26.55
C ALA A 192 -15.44 -28.08 -26.84
N PHE A 193 -15.01 -28.01 -28.12
CA PHE A 193 -14.19 -26.90 -28.59
C PHE A 193 -14.98 -25.59 -28.50
N ARG A 194 -14.38 -24.58 -27.85
CA ARG A 194 -14.94 -23.24 -27.77
C ARG A 194 -14.09 -22.23 -28.55
N PRO A 195 -14.72 -21.29 -29.27
CA PRO A 195 -13.97 -20.21 -29.93
C PRO A 195 -13.11 -19.40 -28.97
N ASP A 196 -11.88 -19.08 -29.38
CA ASP A 196 -10.95 -18.24 -28.64
C ASP A 196 -11.15 -16.78 -29.04
N ILE A 197 -11.61 -15.95 -28.10
CA ILE A 197 -11.78 -14.51 -28.25
C ILE A 197 -10.70 -13.82 -27.44
N ARG A 198 -9.84 -13.04 -28.10
CA ARG A 198 -8.75 -12.32 -27.47
C ARG A 198 -8.97 -10.83 -27.43
N LEU A 199 -8.63 -10.24 -26.29
CA LEU A 199 -8.69 -8.82 -26.05
C LEU A 199 -7.27 -8.25 -25.86
N THR A 200 -7.10 -6.94 -26.07
CA THR A 200 -5.86 -6.23 -25.78
C THR A 200 -5.51 -6.25 -24.29
N THR A 201 -6.54 -6.22 -23.45
CA THR A 201 -6.48 -6.33 -21.98
C THR A 201 -7.80 -6.90 -21.46
N TYR A 202 -7.79 -7.44 -20.26
CA TYR A 202 -8.99 -7.95 -19.57
C TYR A 202 -9.42 -7.08 -18.39
N LEU A 203 -8.68 -6.01 -18.13
CA LEU A 203 -9.01 -4.95 -17.17
C LEU A 203 -8.54 -3.62 -17.72
N THR A 204 -9.39 -2.61 -17.67
CA THR A 204 -9.04 -1.23 -18.02
C THR A 204 -9.64 -0.25 -17.01
N TYR A 205 -8.97 0.90 -16.86
CA TYR A 205 -9.40 2.02 -16.04
C TYR A 205 -9.69 3.20 -16.96
N ILE A 206 -10.80 3.87 -16.73
CA ILE A 206 -11.21 5.08 -17.46
C ILE A 206 -11.70 6.12 -16.46
N HIS A 207 -11.66 7.39 -16.83
CA HIS A 207 -12.20 8.47 -15.99
C HIS A 207 -13.68 8.67 -16.24
N ILE A 208 -14.35 9.25 -15.24
CA ILE A 208 -15.75 9.67 -15.40
C ILE A 208 -15.85 10.64 -16.59
N GLY A 209 -16.78 10.36 -17.50
CA GLY A 209 -17.00 11.16 -18.71
C GLY A 209 -16.17 10.75 -19.92
N ASP A 210 -15.24 9.82 -19.78
CA ASP A 210 -14.46 9.31 -20.92
C ASP A 210 -15.35 8.60 -21.94
N THR A 211 -14.98 8.67 -23.22
CA THR A 211 -15.63 7.90 -24.27
C THR A 211 -15.12 6.46 -24.25
N PHE A 212 -16.03 5.50 -24.16
CA PHE A 212 -15.69 4.08 -24.13
C PHE A 212 -16.19 3.35 -25.39
N HIS A 213 -15.29 2.64 -26.06
CA HIS A 213 -15.58 1.85 -27.27
C HIS A 213 -15.19 0.39 -27.05
N ALA A 214 -16.14 -0.46 -26.73
CA ALA A 214 -15.89 -1.88 -26.45
C ALA A 214 -15.20 -2.62 -27.60
N GLN A 215 -15.54 -2.29 -28.86
CA GLN A 215 -14.98 -2.93 -30.04
C GLN A 215 -13.45 -2.74 -30.16
N SER A 216 -12.89 -1.64 -29.65
CA SER A 216 -11.45 -1.34 -29.74
C SER A 216 -10.56 -2.29 -28.93
N TYR A 217 -11.14 -3.01 -27.97
CA TYR A 217 -10.42 -3.99 -27.16
C TYR A 217 -10.33 -5.37 -27.81
N LEU A 218 -11.17 -5.68 -28.80
CA LEU A 218 -11.21 -6.97 -29.46
C LEU A 218 -10.07 -7.10 -30.48
N THR A 219 -9.21 -8.10 -30.33
CA THR A 219 -8.03 -8.30 -31.19
C THR A 219 -8.18 -9.45 -32.16
N SER A 220 -8.76 -10.58 -31.74
CA SER A 220 -8.93 -11.73 -32.60
C SER A 220 -10.08 -12.62 -32.14
N LEU A 221 -10.63 -13.34 -33.12
CA LEU A 221 -11.54 -14.46 -32.93
C LEU A 221 -11.01 -15.63 -33.75
N SER A 222 -10.91 -16.80 -33.13
CA SER A 222 -10.56 -18.05 -33.83
C SER A 222 -11.45 -19.21 -33.42
N THR A 223 -11.72 -20.09 -34.39
CA THR A 223 -12.47 -21.33 -34.24
C THR A 223 -11.55 -22.52 -34.57
N ALA A 224 -12.08 -23.75 -34.48
CA ALA A 224 -11.35 -24.95 -34.94
C ALA A 224 -10.98 -24.91 -36.41
N GLU A 225 -11.70 -24.14 -37.21
CA GLU A 225 -11.48 -23.98 -38.65
C GLU A 225 -10.50 -22.82 -38.98
N GLY A 226 -10.06 -22.07 -37.97
CA GLY A 226 -9.11 -20.96 -38.10
C GLY A 226 -9.68 -19.60 -37.71
N PRO A 227 -8.99 -18.52 -38.12
CA PRO A 227 -9.38 -17.14 -37.79
C PRO A 227 -10.75 -16.77 -38.41
N VAL A 228 -11.51 -16.00 -37.66
CA VAL A 228 -12.82 -15.48 -38.08
C VAL A 228 -12.83 -13.96 -37.91
N ASP A 229 -13.62 -13.28 -38.76
CA ASP A 229 -13.79 -11.84 -38.68
C ASP A 229 -14.38 -11.43 -37.33
N THR A 230 -13.68 -10.53 -36.65
CA THR A 230 -14.06 -10.02 -35.32
C THR A 230 -15.39 -9.26 -35.31
N SER A 231 -15.85 -8.76 -36.48
CA SER A 231 -17.18 -8.12 -36.60
C SER A 231 -18.35 -9.04 -36.28
N LYS A 232 -18.12 -10.36 -36.28
CA LYS A 232 -19.13 -11.37 -35.93
C LYS A 232 -19.30 -11.59 -34.43
N VAL A 233 -18.42 -11.01 -33.59
CA VAL A 233 -18.54 -11.12 -32.13
C VAL A 233 -19.69 -10.26 -31.64
N GLN A 234 -20.57 -10.87 -30.86
CA GLN A 234 -21.63 -10.17 -30.14
C GLN A 234 -21.06 -9.51 -28.90
N ILE A 235 -21.22 -8.18 -28.79
CA ILE A 235 -20.72 -7.41 -27.66
C ILE A 235 -21.89 -6.87 -26.84
N THR A 236 -21.91 -7.18 -25.55
CA THR A 236 -22.87 -6.64 -24.58
C THR A 236 -22.11 -5.88 -23.51
N SER A 237 -22.43 -4.62 -23.31
CA SER A 237 -21.76 -3.74 -22.33
C SER A 237 -22.72 -3.25 -21.28
N THR A 238 -22.28 -3.24 -20.02
CA THR A 238 -22.97 -2.59 -18.90
C THR A 238 -22.30 -1.26 -18.52
N VAL A 239 -21.27 -0.83 -19.25
CA VAL A 239 -20.46 0.35 -18.92
C VAL A 239 -21.29 1.61 -18.92
N ASP A 240 -21.31 2.30 -17.78
CA ASP A 240 -21.81 3.65 -17.61
C ASP A 240 -20.60 4.55 -17.24
N THR A 241 -20.18 5.36 -18.20
CA THR A 241 -19.03 6.25 -18.00
C THR A 241 -19.34 7.49 -17.15
N SER A 242 -20.61 7.74 -16.84
CA SER A 242 -21.02 8.86 -16.00
C SER A 242 -20.92 8.59 -14.50
N THR A 243 -20.80 7.33 -14.11
CA THR A 243 -20.86 6.89 -12.71
C THR A 243 -19.64 6.05 -12.36
N ALA A 244 -18.95 6.41 -11.27
CA ALA A 244 -17.83 5.60 -10.77
C ALA A 244 -18.29 4.20 -10.38
N GLY A 245 -17.54 3.17 -10.80
CA GLY A 245 -17.93 1.79 -10.53
C GLY A 245 -17.12 0.78 -11.31
N THR A 246 -17.44 -0.50 -11.10
CA THR A 246 -16.89 -1.61 -11.87
C THR A 246 -17.95 -2.18 -12.79
N TYR A 247 -17.66 -2.22 -14.06
CA TYR A 247 -18.56 -2.61 -15.13
C TYR A 247 -17.97 -3.75 -15.95
N TYR A 248 -18.79 -4.43 -16.75
CA TYR A 248 -18.37 -5.58 -17.52
C TYR A 248 -18.82 -5.46 -18.97
N VAL A 249 -17.94 -5.92 -19.87
CA VAL A 249 -18.23 -6.08 -21.30
C VAL A 249 -18.05 -7.53 -21.64
N TYR A 250 -19.09 -8.13 -22.20
CA TYR A 250 -19.11 -9.52 -22.61
C TYR A 250 -18.99 -9.62 -24.12
N TYR A 251 -18.00 -10.40 -24.57
CA TYR A 251 -17.76 -10.71 -25.98
C TYR A 251 -18.12 -12.18 -26.19
N ARG A 252 -19.12 -12.44 -27.01
CA ARG A 252 -19.68 -13.78 -27.25
C ARG A 252 -19.69 -14.13 -28.72
N TYR A 253 -19.36 -15.37 -29.03
CA TYR A 253 -19.46 -15.91 -30.38
C TYR A 253 -19.95 -17.37 -30.32
N PRO A 254 -21.15 -17.68 -30.84
CA PRO A 254 -21.68 -19.03 -30.90
C PRO A 254 -21.02 -19.82 -32.04
N TYR A 255 -20.63 -21.06 -31.77
CA TYR A 255 -20.01 -21.95 -32.74
C TYR A 255 -20.28 -23.42 -32.40
N ASN A 256 -20.95 -24.15 -33.31
CA ASN A 256 -21.21 -25.59 -33.19
C ASN A 256 -21.83 -26.01 -31.84
N GLY A 257 -22.77 -25.25 -31.32
CA GLY A 257 -23.43 -25.51 -30.04
C GLY A 257 -22.65 -25.08 -28.78
N ALA A 258 -21.42 -24.60 -28.95
CA ALA A 258 -20.60 -24.04 -27.88
C ALA A 258 -20.57 -22.49 -27.98
N MET A 259 -20.19 -21.84 -26.86
CA MET A 259 -20.09 -20.38 -26.79
C MET A 259 -18.64 -19.97 -26.50
N GLY A 260 -17.99 -19.25 -27.42
CA GLY A 260 -16.77 -18.50 -27.12
C GLY A 260 -17.12 -17.27 -26.26
N LEU A 261 -16.38 -17.03 -25.20
CA LEU A 261 -16.64 -15.96 -24.25
C LEU A 261 -15.32 -15.30 -23.85
N ALA A 262 -15.29 -13.98 -23.86
CA ALA A 262 -14.30 -13.18 -23.14
C ALA A 262 -15.00 -12.07 -22.37
N VAL A 263 -14.43 -11.67 -21.25
CA VAL A 263 -15.00 -10.59 -20.42
C VAL A 263 -13.93 -9.55 -20.16
N LEU A 264 -14.24 -8.28 -20.43
CA LEU A 264 -13.44 -7.13 -20.05
C LEU A 264 -14.06 -6.49 -18.81
N THR A 265 -13.27 -6.33 -17.76
CA THR A 265 -13.61 -5.52 -16.60
C THR A 265 -13.23 -4.07 -16.87
N VAL A 266 -14.16 -3.13 -16.65
CA VAL A 266 -13.95 -1.68 -16.81
C VAL A 266 -14.19 -1.01 -15.48
N VAL A 267 -13.18 -0.31 -14.98
CA VAL A 267 -13.28 0.50 -13.75
C VAL A 267 -13.39 1.95 -14.16
N VAL A 268 -14.51 2.60 -13.82
CA VAL A 268 -14.74 4.04 -14.00
C VAL A 268 -14.42 4.76 -12.70
N GLN A 269 -13.49 5.73 -12.71
CA GLN A 269 -12.99 6.42 -11.51
C GLN A 269 -12.72 7.90 -11.74
#